data_d2b464824d49d5abc4bd6328b14ea50a
#
_entry.id   d2b464824d49d5abc4bd6328b14ea50a
#
_cell.length_a   1.000
_cell.length_b   1.000
_cell.length_c   1.000
_cell.angle_alpha   90.00
_cell.angle_beta   90.00
_cell.angle_gamma   90.00
#
_symmetry.space_group_name_H-M   'P 1'
#
loop_
_entity.id
_entity.type
_entity.pdbx_description
1 polymer ?
#
loop_
_entity_poly.entity_id
_entity_poly.type
_entity_poly.pdbx_seq_one_letter_code
_entity_poly.pdbx_strand_id
1 'polypeptide(L)'
;MKKLFSRLVARMKGEQDLDRLIRRGLVVGTGFTRMGGVIIDPSHCWHISIGDHVTLAPRVHILAHDASTKFFLNYTRVENTTIGNNVFVGAGAIVLPGVTIGNNVVIGAGSVVSRDIPDDSVAVGNPARVVKSLSDYLEENKCEMTSDNVFGEKYTLRNEGFGASEIKTMREACKKHGVIYVE
;
A
#
# COMPACT_ATOMS: atom_id res chain seq x y z
N MET A 1 12.17 -5.95 -26.64
CA MET A 1 12.38 -4.50 -26.66
C MET A 1 11.48 -3.71 -25.71
N LYS A 2 10.14 -3.86 -25.69
CA LYS A 2 9.21 -3.12 -24.80
C LYS A 2 9.54 -3.25 -23.30
N LYS A 3 9.87 -4.44 -22.78
CA LYS A 3 10.26 -4.66 -21.37
C LYS A 3 11.57 -3.97 -20.98
N LEU A 4 12.55 -3.88 -21.88
CA LEU A 4 13.83 -3.21 -21.61
C LEU A 4 13.66 -1.69 -21.53
N PHE A 5 12.86 -1.13 -22.44
CA PHE A 5 12.54 0.30 -22.47
C PHE A 5 11.72 0.73 -21.24
N SER A 6 10.71 -0.07 -20.82
CA SER A 6 9.93 0.21 -19.61
C SER A 6 10.79 0.18 -18.35
N ARG A 7 11.74 -0.76 -18.24
CA ARG A 7 12.71 -0.82 -17.12
C ARG A 7 13.63 0.39 -17.09
N LEU A 8 14.06 0.90 -18.28
CA LEU A 8 14.90 2.10 -18.36
C LEU A 8 14.12 3.33 -17.89
N VAL A 9 12.88 3.48 -18.33
CA VAL A 9 12.01 4.59 -17.92
C VAL A 9 11.70 4.54 -16.41
N ALA A 10 11.41 3.35 -15.86
CA ALA A 10 11.20 3.16 -14.43
C ALA A 10 12.45 3.55 -13.62
N ARG A 11 13.63 3.15 -14.09
CA ARG A 11 14.92 3.53 -13.48
C ARG A 11 15.18 5.04 -13.53
N MET A 12 14.82 5.71 -14.63
CA MET A 12 14.92 7.17 -14.75
C MET A 12 13.97 7.89 -13.78
N LYS A 13 12.85 7.28 -13.44
CA LYS A 13 11.87 7.77 -12.43
C LYS A 13 12.27 7.40 -10.99
N GLY A 14 13.40 6.76 -10.76
CA GLY A 14 13.86 6.33 -9.43
C GLY A 14 13.08 5.13 -8.88
N GLU A 15 12.33 4.40 -9.72
CA GLU A 15 11.59 3.22 -9.29
C GLU A 15 12.54 2.03 -9.10
N GLN A 16 12.35 1.28 -8.01
CA GLN A 16 13.13 0.09 -7.74
C GLN A 16 12.78 -1.05 -8.70
N ASP A 17 13.77 -1.83 -9.12
CA ASP A 17 13.58 -3.06 -9.88
C ASP A 17 13.16 -4.19 -8.91
N LEU A 18 11.87 -4.56 -8.93
CA LEU A 18 11.31 -5.61 -8.08
C LEU A 18 11.96 -6.97 -8.34
N ASP A 19 12.17 -7.33 -9.60
CA ASP A 19 12.82 -8.60 -9.97
C ASP A 19 14.23 -8.69 -9.36
N ARG A 20 14.93 -7.56 -9.26
CA ARG A 20 16.24 -7.50 -8.61
C ARG A 20 16.14 -7.74 -7.12
N LEU A 21 15.13 -7.16 -6.44
CA LEU A 21 14.93 -7.38 -4.99
C LEU A 21 14.57 -8.84 -4.70
N ILE A 22 13.68 -9.44 -5.51
CA ILE A 22 13.31 -10.86 -5.37
C ILE A 22 14.55 -11.76 -5.56
N ARG A 23 15.37 -11.52 -6.58
CA ARG A 23 16.64 -12.28 -6.75
C ARG A 23 17.61 -12.11 -5.59
N ARG A 24 17.49 -11.05 -4.80
CA ARG A 24 18.28 -10.80 -3.59
C ARG A 24 17.63 -11.35 -2.31
N GLY A 25 16.52 -12.05 -2.43
CA GLY A 25 15.87 -12.73 -1.31
C GLY A 25 14.63 -12.06 -0.75
N LEU A 26 14.10 -10.97 -1.36
CA LEU A 26 12.77 -10.48 -1.02
C LEU A 26 11.73 -11.55 -1.33
N VAL A 27 10.89 -11.88 -0.37
CA VAL A 27 9.76 -12.79 -0.55
C VAL A 27 8.50 -11.98 -0.86
N VAL A 28 7.81 -12.35 -1.95
CA VAL A 28 6.56 -11.69 -2.38
C VAL A 28 5.58 -12.73 -2.87
N GLY A 29 4.37 -12.70 -2.35
CA GLY A 29 3.26 -13.57 -2.74
C GLY A 29 2.60 -13.17 -4.06
N THR A 30 1.52 -13.87 -4.39
CA THR A 30 0.72 -13.65 -5.61
C THR A 30 -0.16 -12.41 -5.47
N GLY A 31 -0.56 -11.79 -6.58
CA GLY A 31 -1.44 -10.62 -6.56
C GLY A 31 -0.84 -9.36 -5.92
N PHE A 32 0.48 -9.33 -5.72
CA PHE A 32 1.16 -8.15 -5.19
C PHE A 32 1.13 -6.98 -6.16
N THR A 33 0.72 -5.82 -5.66
CA THR A 33 0.68 -4.57 -6.42
C THR A 33 1.45 -3.48 -5.67
N ARG A 34 2.29 -2.73 -6.38
CA ARG A 34 2.94 -1.53 -5.86
C ARG A 34 2.76 -0.36 -6.82
N MET A 35 2.54 0.81 -6.25
CA MET A 35 2.41 2.04 -7.00
C MET A 35 3.73 2.82 -7.05
N GLY A 36 3.76 3.94 -7.76
CA GLY A 36 4.97 4.74 -7.96
C GLY A 36 5.60 5.24 -6.67
N GLY A 37 6.93 5.24 -6.63
CA GLY A 37 7.70 5.76 -5.50
C GLY A 37 7.74 4.86 -4.25
N VAL A 38 7.21 3.63 -4.32
CA VAL A 38 7.35 2.66 -3.23
C VAL A 38 8.81 2.27 -3.05
N ILE A 39 9.28 2.26 -1.81
CA ILE A 39 10.62 1.85 -1.42
C ILE A 39 10.52 0.61 -0.52
N ILE A 40 11.04 -0.52 -0.99
CA ILE A 40 11.30 -1.71 -0.19
C ILE A 40 12.80 -1.71 0.08
N ASP A 41 13.21 -1.83 1.35
CA ASP A 41 14.61 -1.72 1.78
C ASP A 41 15.58 -2.40 0.79
N PRO A 42 16.35 -1.65 0.00
CA PRO A 42 17.20 -2.26 -1.02
C PRO A 42 18.45 -2.92 -0.45
N SER A 43 18.82 -2.57 0.78
CA SER A 43 20.04 -3.05 1.42
C SER A 43 19.81 -4.36 2.16
N HIS A 44 18.61 -4.59 2.71
CA HIS A 44 18.26 -5.73 3.54
C HIS A 44 16.93 -6.39 3.12
N CYS A 45 16.61 -6.40 1.82
CA CYS A 45 15.33 -6.90 1.30
C CYS A 45 15.06 -8.38 1.60
N TRP A 46 16.09 -9.18 1.85
CA TRP A 46 15.95 -10.60 2.25
C TRP A 46 15.42 -10.80 3.67
N HIS A 47 15.27 -9.73 4.45
CA HIS A 47 14.57 -9.70 5.73
C HIS A 47 13.11 -9.25 5.60
N ILE A 48 12.61 -9.12 4.38
CA ILE A 48 11.22 -8.69 4.13
C ILE A 48 10.44 -9.81 3.47
N SER A 49 9.27 -10.12 4.04
CA SER A 49 8.30 -11.06 3.50
C SER A 49 6.95 -10.37 3.31
N ILE A 50 6.40 -10.48 2.11
CA ILE A 50 5.10 -9.91 1.74
C ILE A 50 4.23 -11.05 1.25
N GLY A 51 3.03 -11.19 1.81
CA GLY A 51 2.07 -12.22 1.46
C GLY A 51 1.31 -11.97 0.16
N ASP A 52 0.21 -12.71 -0.02
CA ASP A 52 -0.65 -12.64 -1.20
C ASP A 52 -1.59 -11.43 -1.16
N HIS A 53 -1.94 -10.89 -2.34
CA HIS A 53 -2.91 -9.81 -2.51
C HIS A 53 -2.59 -8.55 -1.68
N VAL A 54 -1.31 -8.20 -1.59
CA VAL A 54 -0.87 -6.98 -0.91
C VAL A 54 -0.77 -5.83 -1.90
N THR A 55 -1.34 -4.68 -1.52
CA THR A 55 -1.23 -3.43 -2.29
C THR A 55 -0.45 -2.40 -1.49
N LEU A 56 0.65 -1.91 -2.05
CA LEU A 56 1.40 -0.77 -1.54
C LEU A 56 1.07 0.48 -2.37
N ALA A 57 0.37 1.43 -1.77
CA ALA A 57 0.01 2.71 -2.39
C ALA A 57 1.27 3.59 -2.62
N PRO A 58 1.15 4.73 -3.32
CA PRO A 58 2.32 5.54 -3.67
C PRO A 58 3.18 5.94 -2.46
N ARG A 59 4.51 5.89 -2.63
CA ARG A 59 5.51 6.32 -1.65
C ARG A 59 5.47 5.58 -0.32
N VAL A 60 4.94 4.37 -0.27
CA VAL A 60 5.07 3.49 0.91
C VAL A 60 6.53 3.08 1.08
N HIS A 61 7.01 3.05 2.32
CA HIS A 61 8.35 2.56 2.69
C HIS A 61 8.21 1.31 3.56
N ILE A 62 8.87 0.21 3.15
CA ILE A 62 9.00 -1.02 3.95
C ILE A 62 10.47 -1.17 4.30
N LEU A 63 10.79 -1.08 5.59
CA LEU A 63 12.15 -1.07 6.11
C LEU A 63 12.45 -2.36 6.86
N ALA A 64 13.70 -2.82 6.78
CA ALA A 64 14.23 -3.97 7.51
C ALA A 64 15.51 -3.62 8.27
N HIS A 65 16.01 -2.38 8.15
CA HIS A 65 17.20 -1.95 8.89
C HIS A 65 17.04 -0.52 9.42
N ASP A 66 17.78 -0.26 10.50
CA ASP A 66 17.97 1.07 11.09
C ASP A 66 19.47 1.31 11.31
N ALA A 67 20.00 2.28 10.58
CA ALA A 67 21.40 2.65 10.66
C ALA A 67 21.70 3.74 11.71
N SER A 68 20.72 4.18 12.50
CA SER A 68 20.89 5.25 13.50
C SER A 68 21.97 4.91 14.54
N THR A 69 22.12 3.64 14.90
CA THR A 69 23.12 3.18 15.87
C THR A 69 24.53 3.04 15.27
N LYS A 70 24.67 3.01 13.94
CA LYS A 70 25.93 2.74 13.28
C LYS A 70 27.01 3.76 13.62
N PHE A 71 26.62 5.04 13.71
CA PHE A 71 27.54 6.12 14.01
C PHE A 71 28.15 6.00 15.43
N PHE A 72 27.38 5.48 16.37
CA PHE A 72 27.78 5.38 17.78
C PHE A 72 28.38 4.00 18.13
N LEU A 73 27.86 2.95 17.51
CA LEU A 73 28.20 1.56 17.88
C LEU A 73 28.94 0.80 16.77
N ASN A 74 29.14 1.39 15.59
CA ASN A 74 29.66 0.77 14.37
C ASN A 74 28.80 -0.38 13.81
N TYR A 75 27.57 -0.56 14.30
CA TYR A 75 26.63 -1.60 13.87
C TYR A 75 25.29 -1.00 13.44
N THR A 76 24.70 -1.58 12.41
CA THR A 76 23.33 -1.30 11.94
C THR A 76 22.40 -2.34 12.53
N ARG A 77 21.26 -1.92 13.06
CA ARG A 77 20.20 -2.82 13.51
C ARG A 77 19.43 -3.34 12.30
N VAL A 78 19.20 -4.66 12.24
CA VAL A 78 18.46 -5.33 11.15
C VAL A 78 17.45 -6.28 11.77
N GLU A 79 16.21 -6.26 11.27
CA GLU A 79 15.13 -7.08 11.80
C GLU A 79 14.24 -7.58 10.65
N ASN A 80 13.57 -8.72 10.86
CA ASN A 80 12.61 -9.25 9.89
C ASN A 80 11.32 -8.43 9.92
N THR A 81 10.86 -8.00 8.77
CA THR A 81 9.58 -7.29 8.58
C THR A 81 8.66 -8.16 7.76
N THR A 82 7.45 -8.40 8.26
CA THR A 82 6.48 -9.31 7.63
C THR A 82 5.16 -8.58 7.36
N ILE A 83 4.62 -8.77 6.18
CA ILE A 83 3.28 -8.32 5.81
C ILE A 83 2.49 -9.57 5.39
N GLY A 84 1.36 -9.80 6.04
CA GLY A 84 0.45 -10.92 5.77
C GLY A 84 -0.29 -10.79 4.44
N ASN A 85 -1.40 -11.52 4.31
CA ASN A 85 -2.21 -11.57 3.11
C ASN A 85 -3.34 -10.52 3.13
N ASN A 86 -3.83 -10.11 1.96
CA ASN A 86 -4.95 -9.17 1.81
C ASN A 86 -4.71 -7.86 2.57
N VAL A 87 -3.52 -7.27 2.42
CA VAL A 87 -3.15 -6.03 3.13
C VAL A 87 -3.11 -4.85 2.17
N PHE A 88 -3.75 -3.76 2.57
CA PHE A 88 -3.63 -2.47 1.90
C PHE A 88 -2.79 -1.52 2.75
N VAL A 89 -1.71 -1.00 2.19
CA VAL A 89 -0.86 0.00 2.84
C VAL A 89 -1.03 1.35 2.14
N GLY A 90 -1.62 2.30 2.84
CA GLY A 90 -1.97 3.64 2.36
C GLY A 90 -0.76 4.49 1.96
N ALA A 91 -1.00 5.46 1.09
CA ALA A 91 0.04 6.30 0.50
C ALA A 91 0.93 6.98 1.56
N GLY A 92 2.26 6.94 1.33
CA GLY A 92 3.22 7.56 2.24
C GLY A 92 3.38 6.89 3.60
N ALA A 93 2.74 5.73 3.84
CA ALA A 93 2.95 5.00 5.09
C ALA A 93 4.38 4.42 5.17
N ILE A 94 4.88 4.27 6.39
CA ILE A 94 6.20 3.72 6.67
C ILE A 94 6.05 2.53 7.62
N VAL A 95 6.55 1.37 7.24
CA VAL A 95 6.64 0.19 8.09
C VAL A 95 8.09 0.07 8.58
N LEU A 96 8.28 0.15 9.90
CA LEU A 96 9.59 0.11 10.52
C LEU A 96 10.14 -1.33 10.61
N PRO A 97 11.46 -1.49 10.77
CA PRO A 97 12.09 -2.80 10.96
C PRO A 97 11.48 -3.56 12.12
N GLY A 98 11.37 -4.88 12.00
CA GLY A 98 10.88 -5.77 13.05
C GLY A 98 9.36 -5.88 13.15
N VAL A 99 8.60 -5.13 12.36
CA VAL A 99 7.13 -5.12 12.42
C VAL A 99 6.54 -6.31 11.68
N THR A 100 5.52 -6.93 12.28
CA THR A 100 4.61 -7.87 11.64
C THR A 100 3.25 -7.23 11.46
N ILE A 101 2.78 -7.15 10.22
CA ILE A 101 1.40 -6.80 9.86
C ILE A 101 0.68 -8.10 9.54
N GLY A 102 -0.43 -8.37 10.24
CA GLY A 102 -1.26 -9.56 10.05
C GLY A 102 -2.01 -9.59 8.72
N ASN A 103 -2.97 -10.49 8.62
CA ASN A 103 -3.82 -10.67 7.43
C ASN A 103 -5.04 -9.74 7.48
N ASN A 104 -5.60 -9.41 6.30
CA ASN A 104 -6.82 -8.61 6.19
C ASN A 104 -6.68 -7.26 6.91
N VAL A 105 -5.60 -6.53 6.64
CA VAL A 105 -5.28 -5.27 7.33
C VAL A 105 -5.30 -4.08 6.38
N VAL A 106 -5.85 -2.97 6.86
CA VAL A 106 -5.77 -1.66 6.20
C VAL A 106 -4.89 -0.73 7.03
N ILE A 107 -3.81 -0.25 6.44
CA ILE A 107 -2.98 0.82 7.01
C ILE A 107 -3.33 2.13 6.34
N GLY A 108 -3.72 3.13 7.12
CA GLY A 108 -4.08 4.46 6.61
C GLY A 108 -2.89 5.20 6.01
N ALA A 109 -3.17 6.14 5.10
CA ALA A 109 -2.15 6.98 4.49
C ALA A 109 -1.35 7.79 5.53
N GLY A 110 -0.04 7.96 5.29
CA GLY A 110 0.85 8.71 6.17
C GLY A 110 1.14 8.07 7.53
N SER A 111 0.69 6.84 7.77
CA SER A 111 0.90 6.13 9.04
C SER A 111 2.35 5.68 9.20
N VAL A 112 2.84 5.67 10.45
CA VAL A 112 4.14 5.06 10.80
C VAL A 112 3.89 3.85 11.68
N VAL A 113 4.03 2.65 11.09
CA VAL A 113 3.83 1.38 11.77
C VAL A 113 5.10 1.00 12.48
N SER A 114 5.10 1.17 13.81
CA SER A 114 6.26 0.95 14.70
C SER A 114 6.07 -0.22 15.66
N ARG A 115 4.95 -0.94 15.56
CA ARG A 115 4.61 -2.13 16.34
C ARG A 115 3.73 -3.04 15.49
N ASP A 116 3.65 -4.30 15.88
CA ASP A 116 2.81 -5.28 15.19
C ASP A 116 1.35 -4.84 15.11
N ILE A 117 0.73 -5.19 13.99
CA ILE A 117 -0.69 -4.94 13.72
C ILE A 117 -1.37 -6.30 13.60
N PRO A 118 -2.39 -6.58 14.41
CA PRO A 118 -3.10 -7.86 14.37
C PRO A 118 -3.93 -8.03 13.09
N ASP A 119 -4.33 -9.27 12.82
CA ASP A 119 -5.26 -9.61 11.74
C ASP A 119 -6.57 -8.79 11.86
N ASP A 120 -7.29 -8.68 10.74
CA ASP A 120 -8.65 -8.15 10.63
C ASP A 120 -8.81 -6.73 11.22
N SER A 121 -7.83 -5.86 11.00
CA SER A 121 -7.80 -4.53 11.62
C SER A 121 -7.52 -3.38 10.66
N VAL A 122 -7.95 -2.19 11.07
CA VAL A 122 -7.63 -0.90 10.45
C VAL A 122 -6.78 -0.11 11.41
N ALA A 123 -5.56 0.25 10.97
CA ALA A 123 -4.61 1.01 11.77
C ALA A 123 -4.20 2.31 11.08
N VAL A 124 -4.14 3.40 11.84
CA VAL A 124 -3.81 4.73 11.32
C VAL A 124 -2.93 5.53 12.29
N GLY A 125 -2.23 6.52 11.77
CA GLY A 125 -1.55 7.55 12.56
C GLY A 125 -0.04 7.36 12.69
N ASN A 126 0.60 8.27 13.42
CA ASN A 126 2.02 8.24 13.75
C ASN A 126 2.19 8.48 15.27
N PRO A 127 2.52 7.44 16.04
CA PRO A 127 2.64 6.03 15.62
C PRO A 127 1.26 5.43 15.29
N ALA A 128 1.23 4.46 14.37
CA ALA A 128 0.00 3.77 13.96
C ALA A 128 -0.64 3.03 15.14
N ARG A 129 -1.97 3.12 15.23
CA ARG A 129 -2.80 2.41 16.22
C ARG A 129 -4.00 1.80 15.53
N VAL A 130 -4.39 0.61 15.96
CA VAL A 130 -5.65 0.01 15.56
C VAL A 130 -6.79 0.92 16.05
N VAL A 131 -7.65 1.34 15.13
CA VAL A 131 -8.79 2.24 15.42
C VAL A 131 -10.12 1.53 15.33
N LYS A 132 -10.21 0.44 14.57
CA LYS A 132 -11.41 -0.39 14.46
C LYS A 132 -11.07 -1.74 13.83
N SER A 133 -12.02 -2.69 13.87
CA SER A 133 -11.93 -3.92 13.11
C SER A 133 -12.11 -3.66 11.60
N LEU A 134 -11.61 -4.57 10.77
CA LEU A 134 -11.88 -4.50 9.32
C LEU A 134 -13.37 -4.69 9.02
N SER A 135 -14.06 -5.56 9.76
CA SER A 135 -15.51 -5.79 9.62
C SER A 135 -16.32 -4.51 9.84
N ASP A 136 -16.03 -3.79 10.93
CA ASP A 136 -16.73 -2.53 11.23
C ASP A 136 -16.45 -1.47 10.16
N TYR A 137 -15.20 -1.38 9.70
CA TYR A 137 -14.82 -0.47 8.63
C TYR A 137 -15.58 -0.76 7.33
N LEU A 138 -15.71 -2.03 6.96
CA LEU A 138 -16.43 -2.43 5.75
C LEU A 138 -17.94 -2.22 5.89
N GLU A 139 -18.50 -2.48 7.08
CA GLU A 139 -19.93 -2.28 7.34
C GLU A 139 -20.30 -0.79 7.29
N GLU A 140 -19.52 0.08 7.91
CA GLU A 140 -19.69 1.54 7.82
C GLU A 140 -19.74 2.00 6.35
N ASN A 141 -18.74 1.57 5.54
CA ASN A 141 -18.70 1.92 4.12
C ASN A 141 -19.90 1.36 3.35
N LYS A 142 -20.33 0.11 3.62
CA LYS A 142 -21.52 -0.47 3.00
C LYS A 142 -22.81 0.30 3.34
N CYS A 143 -22.94 0.74 4.58
CA CYS A 143 -24.10 1.54 5.00
C CYS A 143 -24.19 2.89 4.26
N GLU A 144 -23.04 3.45 3.84
CA GLU A 144 -22.99 4.67 3.05
C GLU A 144 -23.29 4.46 1.55
N MET A 145 -23.16 3.21 1.06
CA MET A 145 -23.41 2.87 -0.34
C MET A 145 -24.92 2.90 -0.65
N THR A 146 -25.31 3.66 -1.67
CA THR A 146 -26.68 3.73 -2.20
C THR A 146 -26.65 3.61 -3.72
N SER A 147 -27.80 3.39 -4.36
CA SER A 147 -27.88 3.37 -5.83
C SER A 147 -27.40 4.67 -6.50
N ASP A 148 -27.43 5.78 -5.76
CA ASP A 148 -27.13 7.10 -6.29
C ASP A 148 -25.65 7.50 -6.17
N ASN A 149 -24.88 6.79 -5.33
CA ASN A 149 -23.45 7.09 -5.08
C ASN A 149 -22.51 5.95 -5.45
N VAL A 150 -23.01 4.85 -6.00
CA VAL A 150 -22.21 3.71 -6.50
C VAL A 150 -22.13 3.75 -8.02
N PHE A 151 -20.93 3.69 -8.55
CA PHE A 151 -20.63 3.82 -9.98
C PHE A 151 -19.85 2.59 -10.46
N GLY A 152 -20.38 1.92 -11.48
CA GLY A 152 -19.74 0.74 -12.09
C GLY A 152 -18.62 1.10 -13.08
N GLU A 153 -18.11 0.09 -13.78
CA GLU A 153 -16.95 0.14 -14.68
C GLU A 153 -17.01 1.28 -15.73
N LYS A 154 -18.21 1.67 -16.18
CA LYS A 154 -18.39 2.82 -17.09
C LYS A 154 -17.71 4.10 -16.59
N TYR A 155 -17.58 4.26 -15.27
CA TYR A 155 -17.01 5.44 -14.61
C TYR A 155 -15.56 5.27 -14.21
N THR A 156 -14.87 4.29 -14.76
CA THR A 156 -13.44 4.03 -14.51
C THR A 156 -12.60 4.36 -15.74
N LEU A 157 -11.28 4.59 -15.51
CA LEU A 157 -10.31 4.76 -16.60
C LEU A 157 -10.10 3.49 -17.45
N ARG A 158 -10.67 2.34 -17.06
CA ARG A 158 -10.65 1.11 -17.85
C ARG A 158 -11.65 1.18 -19.03
N ASN A 159 -12.65 2.04 -18.94
CA ASN A 159 -13.63 2.25 -20.01
C ASN A 159 -13.08 3.28 -21.01
N GLU A 160 -12.93 2.87 -22.27
CA GLU A 160 -12.48 3.76 -23.36
C GLU A 160 -13.39 4.98 -23.58
N GLY A 161 -14.69 4.88 -23.21
CA GLY A 161 -15.66 5.97 -23.30
C GLY A 161 -15.66 6.92 -22.10
N PHE A 162 -14.79 6.72 -21.10
CA PHE A 162 -14.72 7.59 -19.92
C PHE A 162 -14.25 8.99 -20.30
N GLY A 163 -15.05 10.00 -20.00
CA GLY A 163 -14.77 11.37 -20.41
C GLY A 163 -15.43 12.45 -19.55
N ALA A 164 -15.60 13.62 -20.14
CA ALA A 164 -16.09 14.81 -19.43
C ALA A 164 -17.51 14.64 -18.85
N SER A 165 -18.37 13.86 -19.50
CA SER A 165 -19.74 13.57 -19.07
C SER A 165 -19.75 12.76 -17.76
N GLU A 166 -18.97 11.67 -17.72
CA GLU A 166 -18.82 10.80 -16.56
C GLU A 166 -18.18 11.54 -15.39
N ILE A 167 -17.13 12.31 -15.66
CA ILE A 167 -16.46 13.16 -14.66
C ILE A 167 -17.45 14.18 -14.04
N LYS A 168 -18.28 14.82 -14.88
CA LYS A 168 -19.30 15.77 -14.40
C LYS A 168 -20.30 15.09 -13.48
N THR A 169 -20.84 13.94 -13.91
CA THR A 169 -21.80 13.14 -13.12
C THR A 169 -21.23 12.76 -11.76
N MET A 170 -19.99 12.23 -11.73
CA MET A 170 -19.32 11.85 -10.47
C MET A 170 -19.10 13.05 -9.55
N ARG A 171 -18.70 14.21 -10.09
CA ARG A 171 -18.51 15.44 -9.30
C ARG A 171 -19.81 15.95 -8.69
N GLU A 172 -20.92 15.87 -9.42
CA GLU A 172 -22.24 16.25 -8.93
C GLU A 172 -22.70 15.30 -7.85
N ALA A 173 -22.50 13.99 -8.02
CA ALA A 173 -22.79 13.00 -6.99
C ALA A 173 -21.96 13.22 -5.72
N CYS A 174 -20.65 13.48 -5.83
CA CYS A 174 -19.80 13.83 -4.68
C CYS A 174 -20.30 15.07 -3.94
N LYS A 175 -20.78 16.09 -4.66
CA LYS A 175 -21.34 17.30 -4.03
C LYS A 175 -22.64 17.00 -3.27
N LYS A 176 -23.47 16.10 -3.82
CA LYS A 176 -24.77 15.75 -3.22
C LYS A 176 -24.64 14.81 -2.03
N HIS A 177 -23.75 13.82 -2.11
CA HIS A 177 -23.66 12.73 -1.15
C HIS A 177 -22.41 12.79 -0.25
N GLY A 178 -21.42 13.64 -0.56
CA GLY A 178 -20.14 13.73 0.16
C GLY A 178 -19.14 12.65 -0.25
N VAL A 179 -19.60 11.43 -0.55
CA VAL A 179 -18.79 10.28 -0.96
C VAL A 179 -19.44 9.57 -2.15
N ILE A 180 -18.61 9.00 -3.01
CA ILE A 180 -19.01 8.04 -4.06
C ILE A 180 -18.12 6.81 -4.01
N TYR A 181 -18.66 5.68 -4.47
CA TYR A 181 -17.94 4.42 -4.60
C TYR A 181 -17.82 4.05 -6.08
N VAL A 182 -16.65 3.68 -6.52
CA VAL A 182 -16.36 3.34 -7.92
C VAL A 182 -15.75 1.96 -7.98
N GLU A 183 -16.19 1.12 -8.93
CA GLU A 183 -15.76 -0.26 -9.13
C GLU A 183 -14.26 -0.41 -9.42
#